data_317b82e3728928640392d8cab40c8f14
#
_entry.id   317b82e3728928640392d8cab40c8f14
#
_cell.length_a   1.000
_cell.length_b   1.000
_cell.length_c   1.000
_cell.angle_alpha   90.00
_cell.angle_beta   90.00
_cell.angle_gamma   90.00
#
_symmetry.space_group_name_H-M   'P 1'
#
loop_
_entity.id
_entity.type
_entity.pdbx_description
1 polymer ?
#
loop_
_entity_poly.entity_id
_entity_poly.type
_entity_poly.pdbx_seq_one_letter_code
_entity_poly.pdbx_strand_id
1 'polypeptide(L)'
;MRDIINRAYPDRIQLNIHGAGDNTLNLFQKARQLTAASANGYKHVWIVYDTDDFPADHINKTAELCISESTEEVTYHAIWSNQCIELWFLLHFSFIQSDLHRSSYWPKLTGLLNFQGFGAY
;
A
#
# COMPACT_ATOMS: atom_id res chain seq x y z
N MET A 1 8.08 -5.75 -0.92
CA MET A 1 6.79 -6.45 -0.69
C MET A 1 6.49 -7.49 -1.76
N ARG A 2 6.47 -7.14 -3.03
CA ARG A 2 6.19 -8.09 -4.13
C ARG A 2 7.03 -9.36 -4.06
N ASP A 3 8.34 -9.24 -3.85
CA ASP A 3 9.26 -10.38 -3.82
C ASP A 3 9.03 -11.29 -2.60
N ILE A 4 8.62 -10.71 -1.47
CA ILE A 4 8.27 -11.46 -0.27
C ILE A 4 7.03 -12.31 -0.51
N ILE A 5 5.99 -11.73 -1.09
CA ILE A 5 4.74 -12.42 -1.39
C ILE A 5 4.95 -13.50 -2.45
N ASN A 6 5.70 -13.21 -3.50
CA ASN A 6 5.99 -14.17 -4.55
C ASN A 6 6.82 -15.36 -4.06
N ARG A 7 7.71 -15.16 -3.08
CA ARG A 7 8.43 -16.26 -2.42
C ARG A 7 7.54 -17.11 -1.51
N ALA A 8 6.64 -16.46 -0.76
CA ALA A 8 5.76 -17.15 0.18
C ALA A 8 4.62 -17.91 -0.50
N TYR A 9 4.11 -17.38 -1.62
CA TYR A 9 2.94 -17.91 -2.31
C TYR A 9 3.14 -18.01 -3.83
N PRO A 10 4.11 -18.82 -4.28
CA PRO A 10 4.32 -19.01 -5.71
C PRO A 10 3.06 -19.63 -6.34
N ASP A 11 2.68 -19.15 -7.50
CA ASP A 11 1.55 -19.64 -8.32
C ASP A 11 0.13 -19.45 -7.73
N ARG A 12 -0.01 -18.85 -6.55
CA ARG A 12 -1.33 -18.60 -5.92
C ARG A 12 -1.84 -17.19 -6.08
N ILE A 13 -0.95 -16.21 -6.10
CA ILE A 13 -1.27 -14.79 -6.14
C ILE A 13 -0.46 -14.14 -7.25
N GLN A 14 -1.14 -13.52 -8.19
CA GLN A 14 -0.51 -12.65 -9.16
C GLN A 14 -0.61 -11.21 -8.65
N LEU A 15 0.52 -10.65 -8.22
CA LEU A 15 0.61 -9.35 -7.60
C LEU A 15 1.36 -8.36 -8.49
N ASN A 16 0.72 -7.26 -8.83
CA ASN A 16 1.32 -6.11 -9.47
C ASN A 16 1.32 -4.91 -8.53
N ILE A 17 2.48 -4.32 -8.30
CA ILE A 17 2.65 -3.16 -7.42
C ILE A 17 3.15 -1.97 -8.23
N HIS A 18 2.45 -0.86 -8.12
CA HIS A 18 2.80 0.40 -8.75
C HIS A 18 2.98 1.48 -7.70
N GLY A 19 4.18 2.05 -7.60
CA GLY A 19 4.41 3.25 -6.83
C GLY A 19 3.93 4.48 -7.60
N ALA A 20 3.02 5.24 -7.04
CA ALA A 20 2.39 6.36 -7.74
C ALA A 20 2.98 7.72 -7.37
N GLY A 21 3.37 7.91 -6.10
CA GLY A 21 3.94 9.20 -5.64
C GLY A 21 3.01 10.40 -5.83
N ASP A 22 1.71 10.19 -5.77
CA ASP A 22 0.70 11.19 -6.12
C ASP A 22 -0.26 11.43 -4.95
N ASN A 23 -1.10 12.47 -5.06
CA ASN A 23 -2.14 12.72 -4.06
C ASN A 23 -3.22 11.62 -4.08
N THR A 24 -3.99 11.54 -2.99
CA THR A 24 -4.92 10.44 -2.74
C THR A 24 -6.01 10.29 -3.80
N LEU A 25 -6.58 11.39 -4.31
CA LEU A 25 -7.61 11.34 -5.34
C LEU A 25 -7.06 10.89 -6.70
N ASN A 26 -5.86 11.36 -7.05
CA ASN A 26 -5.18 10.94 -8.27
C ASN A 26 -4.77 9.47 -8.21
N LEU A 27 -4.46 8.94 -7.03
CA LEU A 27 -4.18 7.52 -6.85
C LEU A 27 -5.34 6.63 -7.29
N PHE A 28 -6.58 6.99 -6.94
CA PHE A 28 -7.76 6.25 -7.38
C PHE A 28 -7.90 6.26 -8.90
N GLN A 29 -7.79 7.43 -9.53
CA GLN A 29 -7.88 7.56 -10.98
C GLN A 29 -6.79 6.76 -11.69
N LYS A 30 -5.58 6.80 -11.16
CA LYS A 30 -4.43 6.05 -11.71
C LYS A 30 -4.63 4.54 -11.57
N ALA A 31 -5.11 4.09 -10.42
CA ALA A 31 -5.45 2.68 -10.21
C ALA A 31 -6.52 2.20 -11.19
N ARG A 32 -7.55 3.01 -11.42
CA ARG A 32 -8.61 2.73 -12.40
C ARG A 32 -8.08 2.64 -13.83
N GLN A 33 -7.20 3.55 -14.22
CA GLN A 33 -6.57 3.53 -15.55
C GLN A 33 -5.70 2.28 -15.76
N LEU A 34 -4.88 1.94 -14.75
CA LEU A 34 -4.03 0.75 -14.82
C LEU A 34 -4.86 -0.54 -14.86
N THR A 35 -5.95 -0.60 -14.13
CA THR A 35 -6.87 -1.73 -14.13
C THR A 35 -7.53 -1.90 -15.50
N ALA A 36 -8.00 -0.82 -16.10
CA ALA A 36 -8.63 -0.83 -17.42
C ALA A 36 -7.64 -1.19 -18.56
N ALA A 37 -6.36 -0.83 -18.40
CA ALA A 37 -5.31 -1.13 -19.39
C ALA A 37 -4.77 -2.57 -19.27
N SER A 38 -5.09 -3.29 -18.20
CA SER A 38 -4.60 -4.65 -17.98
C SER A 38 -5.38 -5.68 -18.81
N ALA A 39 -4.66 -6.47 -19.59
CA ALA A 39 -5.26 -7.54 -20.39
C ALA A 39 -5.80 -8.71 -19.54
N ASN A 40 -5.22 -8.92 -18.36
CA ASN A 40 -5.56 -10.07 -17.50
C ASN A 40 -6.70 -9.80 -16.52
N GLY A 41 -7.09 -8.54 -16.35
CA GLY A 41 -8.05 -8.12 -15.33
C GLY A 41 -7.54 -8.32 -13.89
N TYR A 42 -8.11 -7.57 -12.97
CA TYR A 42 -7.85 -7.72 -11.54
C TYR A 42 -9.16 -7.90 -10.80
N LYS A 43 -9.24 -8.84 -9.90
CA LYS A 43 -10.40 -9.01 -9.01
C LYS A 43 -10.38 -8.02 -7.85
N HIS A 44 -9.19 -7.71 -7.35
CA HIS A 44 -8.99 -6.81 -6.25
C HIS A 44 -7.93 -5.77 -6.59
N VAL A 45 -8.26 -4.51 -6.34
CA VAL A 45 -7.37 -3.37 -6.49
C VAL A 45 -7.24 -2.67 -5.14
N TRP A 46 -6.04 -2.62 -4.61
CA TRP A 46 -5.74 -2.05 -3.31
C TRP A 46 -5.05 -0.70 -3.48
N ILE A 47 -5.66 0.35 -2.96
CA ILE A 47 -5.13 1.71 -2.96
C ILE A 47 -4.60 1.99 -1.58
N VAL A 48 -3.27 2.05 -1.45
CA VAL A 48 -2.57 2.22 -0.18
C VAL A 48 -1.97 3.61 -0.11
N TYR A 49 -2.27 4.35 0.95
CA TYR A 49 -1.80 5.72 1.14
C TYR A 49 -1.63 6.07 2.62
N ASP A 50 -0.78 7.06 2.87
CA ASP A 50 -0.56 7.61 4.20
C ASP A 50 -1.48 8.81 4.46
N THR A 51 -1.88 9.02 5.70
CA THR A 51 -2.84 10.08 6.04
C THR A 51 -2.20 11.43 6.38
N ASP A 52 -0.92 11.45 6.68
CA ASP A 52 -0.25 12.64 7.22
C ASP A 52 -0.16 13.84 6.26
N ASP A 53 -0.01 13.56 4.97
CA ASP A 53 0.25 14.60 3.97
C ASP A 53 -1.00 15.02 3.20
N PHE A 54 -2.17 14.51 3.55
CA PHE A 54 -3.40 14.75 2.80
C PHE A 54 -4.55 15.29 3.67
N PRO A 55 -5.39 16.17 3.12
CA PRO A 55 -6.60 16.62 3.80
C PRO A 55 -7.55 15.45 4.10
N ALA A 56 -8.23 15.49 5.25
CA ALA A 56 -9.13 14.44 5.69
C ALA A 56 -10.28 14.17 4.69
N ASP A 57 -10.78 15.19 4.02
CA ASP A 57 -11.82 15.06 3.00
C ASP A 57 -11.34 14.27 1.78
N HIS A 58 -10.07 14.39 1.37
CA HIS A 58 -9.48 13.58 0.29
C HIS A 58 -9.39 12.10 0.67
N ILE A 59 -9.04 11.82 1.93
CA ILE A 59 -8.98 10.46 2.45
C ILE A 59 -10.37 9.81 2.41
N ASN A 60 -11.37 10.50 2.96
CA ASN A 60 -12.75 10.02 2.97
C ASN A 60 -13.30 9.85 1.55
N LYS A 61 -13.04 10.83 0.68
CA LYS A 61 -13.49 10.78 -0.72
C LYS A 61 -12.91 9.60 -1.48
N THR A 62 -11.65 9.28 -1.25
CA THR A 62 -11.02 8.10 -1.87
C THR A 62 -11.65 6.79 -1.39
N ALA A 63 -11.94 6.68 -0.09
CA ALA A 63 -12.64 5.52 0.46
C ALA A 63 -14.06 5.38 -0.11
N GLU A 64 -14.81 6.50 -0.22
CA GLU A 64 -16.13 6.51 -0.85
C GLU A 64 -16.08 6.08 -2.32
N LEU A 65 -15.10 6.56 -3.09
CA LEU A 65 -14.90 6.16 -4.49
C LEU A 65 -14.60 4.67 -4.61
N CYS A 66 -13.78 4.11 -3.73
CA CYS A 66 -13.50 2.68 -3.72
C CYS A 66 -14.78 1.86 -3.55
N ILE A 67 -15.69 2.30 -2.69
CA ILE A 67 -16.97 1.63 -2.46
C ILE A 67 -17.90 1.80 -3.68
N SER A 68 -18.08 3.03 -4.15
CA SER A 68 -19.04 3.35 -5.20
C SER A 68 -18.66 2.81 -6.58
N GLU A 69 -17.38 2.71 -6.87
CA GLU A 69 -16.84 2.27 -8.16
C GLU A 69 -16.52 0.76 -8.21
N SER A 70 -16.71 0.05 -7.11
CA SER A 70 -16.59 -1.42 -7.08
C SER A 70 -17.75 -2.07 -7.83
N THR A 71 -17.43 -3.11 -8.60
CA THR A 71 -18.37 -3.93 -9.36
C THR A 71 -18.25 -5.40 -8.96
N GLU A 72 -19.07 -6.27 -9.54
CA GLU A 72 -18.93 -7.71 -9.35
C GLU A 72 -17.60 -8.27 -9.91
N GLU A 73 -17.04 -7.59 -10.92
CA GLU A 73 -15.79 -8.03 -11.57
C GLU A 73 -14.54 -7.50 -10.84
N VAL A 74 -14.60 -6.26 -10.34
CA VAL A 74 -13.46 -5.57 -9.71
C VAL A 74 -13.90 -4.92 -8.42
N THR A 75 -13.22 -5.26 -7.32
CA THR A 75 -13.42 -4.63 -6.02
C THR A 75 -12.24 -3.72 -5.69
N TYR A 76 -12.53 -2.45 -5.43
CA TYR A 76 -11.56 -1.47 -4.99
C TYR A 76 -11.53 -1.39 -3.47
N HIS A 77 -10.33 -1.40 -2.90
CA HIS A 77 -10.10 -1.33 -1.46
C HIS A 77 -9.23 -0.13 -1.14
N ALA A 78 -9.65 0.70 -0.21
CA ALA A 78 -8.84 1.77 0.35
C ALA A 78 -8.20 1.30 1.65
N ILE A 79 -6.87 1.37 1.73
CA ILE A 79 -6.11 1.13 2.94
C ILE A 79 -5.28 2.36 3.25
N TRP A 80 -5.41 2.87 4.42
CA TRP A 80 -4.59 4.00 4.87
C TRP A 80 -3.86 3.67 6.16
N SER A 81 -2.67 4.20 6.29
CA SER A 81 -1.89 4.16 7.51
C SER A 81 -1.92 5.52 8.21
N ASN A 82 -2.02 5.50 9.52
CA ASN A 82 -1.78 6.69 10.31
C ASN A 82 -0.26 6.92 10.38
N GLN A 83 0.15 8.13 10.06
CA GLN A 83 1.54 8.52 9.88
C GLN A 83 2.19 7.91 8.62
N CYS A 84 2.62 6.66 8.63
CA CYS A 84 3.22 6.02 7.47
C CYS A 84 3.11 4.50 7.54
N ILE A 85 3.12 3.86 6.38
CA ILE A 85 3.05 2.40 6.25
C ILE A 85 4.26 1.70 6.86
N GLU A 86 5.41 2.37 6.94
CA GLU A 86 6.65 1.83 7.51
C GLU A 86 6.49 1.49 8.98
N LEU A 87 5.70 2.24 9.73
CA LEU A 87 5.38 1.90 11.12
C LEU A 87 4.65 0.55 11.20
N TRP A 88 3.70 0.31 10.32
CA TRP A 88 2.98 -0.96 10.26
C TRP A 88 3.94 -2.13 9.98
N PHE A 89 4.85 -1.97 9.03
CA PHE A 89 5.88 -2.98 8.75
C PHE A 89 6.79 -3.23 9.96
N LEU A 90 7.25 -2.17 10.63
CA LEU A 90 8.11 -2.28 11.82
C LEU A 90 7.45 -3.04 12.96
N LEU A 91 6.15 -2.87 13.16
CA LEU A 91 5.39 -3.54 14.22
C LEU A 91 5.34 -5.07 14.05
N HIS A 92 5.63 -5.60 12.87
CA HIS A 92 5.79 -7.03 12.66
C HIS A 92 7.10 -7.58 13.23
N PHE A 93 8.09 -6.73 13.44
CA PHE A 93 9.42 -7.12 13.92
C PHE A 93 9.71 -6.66 15.35
N SER A 94 9.11 -5.56 15.78
CA SER A 94 9.46 -4.90 17.00
C SER A 94 8.28 -4.11 17.55
N PHE A 95 8.13 -4.10 18.87
CA PHE A 95 7.12 -3.29 19.53
C PHE A 95 7.62 -1.85 19.70
N ILE A 96 6.89 -0.89 19.13
CA ILE A 96 7.24 0.53 19.14
C ILE A 96 6.11 1.30 19.81
N GLN A 97 6.42 1.97 20.93
CA GLN A 97 5.48 2.83 21.66
C GLN A 97 5.86 4.31 21.61
N SER A 98 7.00 4.64 21.05
CA SER A 98 7.49 6.03 21.00
C SER A 98 6.93 6.78 19.81
N ASP A 99 6.61 8.04 20.02
CA ASP A 99 6.26 8.98 18.95
C ASP A 99 7.54 9.36 18.20
N LEU A 100 7.84 8.61 17.16
CA LEU A 100 9.02 8.82 16.31
C LEU A 100 8.60 9.49 15.00
N HIS A 101 9.42 10.41 14.52
CA HIS A 101 9.23 10.97 13.18
C HIS A 101 9.44 9.87 12.12
N ARG A 102 8.60 9.90 11.07
CA ARG A 102 8.59 8.87 10.00
C ARG A 102 9.97 8.59 9.37
N SER A 103 10.85 9.59 9.30
CA SER A 103 12.23 9.43 8.81
C SER A 103 13.07 8.44 9.63
N SER A 104 12.68 8.17 10.87
CA SER A 104 13.37 7.21 11.74
C SER A 104 13.00 5.75 11.42
N TYR A 105 11.91 5.51 10.71
CA TYR A 105 11.44 4.16 10.43
C TYR A 105 12.23 3.49 9.30
N TRP A 106 12.63 4.22 8.28
CA TRP A 106 13.35 3.67 7.12
C TRP A 106 14.67 2.99 7.48
N PRO A 107 15.57 3.65 8.26
CA PRO A 107 16.80 2.97 8.69
C PRO A 107 16.54 1.74 9.53
N LYS A 108 15.52 1.78 10.40
CA LYS A 108 15.14 0.63 11.23
C LYS A 108 14.64 -0.54 10.39
N LEU A 109 13.77 -0.28 9.42
CA LEU A 109 13.29 -1.30 8.49
C LEU A 109 14.42 -1.88 7.64
N THR A 110 15.29 -1.03 7.10
CA THR A 110 16.45 -1.48 6.33
C THR A 110 17.32 -2.44 7.13
N GLY A 111 17.61 -2.10 8.40
CA GLY A 111 18.39 -2.96 9.28
C GLY A 111 17.71 -4.32 9.53
N LEU A 112 16.42 -4.32 9.82
CA LEU A 112 15.66 -5.54 10.08
C LEU A 112 15.50 -6.41 8.82
N LEU A 113 15.20 -5.81 7.69
CA LEU A 113 15.05 -6.54 6.43
C LEU A 113 16.37 -7.12 5.93
N ASN A 114 17.47 -6.39 6.08
CA ASN A 114 18.81 -6.91 5.78
C ASN A 114 19.16 -8.10 6.67
N PHE A 115 18.85 -8.04 7.95
CA PHE A 115 19.06 -9.15 8.87
C PHE A 115 18.26 -10.39 8.47
N GLN A 116 17.04 -10.22 7.95
CA GLN A 116 16.19 -11.30 7.46
C GLN A 116 16.52 -11.75 6.02
N GLY A 117 17.50 -11.15 5.38
CA GLY A 117 17.93 -11.51 4.02
C GLY A 117 17.06 -10.93 2.89
N PHE A 118 16.22 -9.95 3.16
CA PHE A 118 15.35 -9.31 2.15
C PHE A 118 15.95 -8.07 1.47
N GLY A 119 17.14 -7.64 1.92
CA GLY A 119 17.76 -6.41 1.42
C GLY A 119 17.22 -5.15 2.09
N ALA A 120 17.60 -3.97 1.55
CA ALA A 120 17.16 -2.68 2.07
C ALA A 120 15.69 -2.39 1.72
N TYR A 121 15.08 -1.61 2.60
CA TYR A 121 13.74 -1.04 2.35
C TYR A 121 13.78 0.05 1.31
#